data_443e229c7a932e2ce16a76b3d42f95c3
#
_entry.id   443e229c7a932e2ce16a76b3d42f95c3
#
_cell.length_a   1.000
_cell.length_b   1.000
_cell.length_c   1.000
_cell.angle_alpha   90.00
_cell.angle_beta   90.00
_cell.angle_gamma   90.00
#
_symmetry.space_group_name_H-M   'P 1'
#
loop_
_entity.id
_entity.type
_entity.pdbx_description
1 polymer ?
#
loop_
_entity_poly.entity_id
_entity_poly.type
_entity_poly.pdbx_seq_one_letter_code
_entity_poly.pdbx_strand_id
1 'polypeptide(L)'
;MIKKLYPNGKAKAFNVSYDDGVLQDERFIKLLNTYNLKGTFNLNSGLMENEFEWKHENGCIVKRLSKEKVLPLYNGHEVASHTLTHPFMNNLAESRILHEMQEDKKNLEKLFGRQIKGFAVPFDYYSELIEFCTKKASFEYVRIPEETLSFTPQTNYHRWKATVFHLDAALEKLTEDFIQTNEELALFQIAGHTYDFDTENMWDKIETILKKISSQDNILPMTTIEIIDYLKAMEQAEITERHIINNSEQTLWFLVDDVVHEVNPKKELII
;
A
#
# COMPACT_ATOMS: atom_id res chain seq x y z
N MET A 1 -24.94 10.97 -15.78
CA MET A 1 -23.71 10.12 -15.93
C MET A 1 -23.32 9.56 -14.58
N ILE A 2 -23.04 8.23 -14.49
CA ILE A 2 -22.63 7.59 -13.23
C ILE A 2 -21.10 7.46 -13.21
N LYS A 3 -20.46 7.85 -12.09
CA LYS A 3 -19.04 7.61 -11.83
C LYS A 3 -18.87 6.96 -10.45
N LYS A 4 -17.95 6.01 -10.36
CA LYS A 4 -17.55 5.40 -9.09
C LYS A 4 -16.64 6.35 -8.30
N LEU A 5 -16.82 6.39 -6.99
CA LEU A 5 -16.02 7.21 -6.08
C LEU A 5 -15.44 6.34 -4.97
N TYR A 6 -14.35 6.76 -4.38
CA TYR A 6 -13.85 6.25 -3.10
C TYR A 6 -14.75 6.68 -1.94
N PRO A 7 -14.57 6.11 -0.73
CA PRO A 7 -15.35 6.51 0.45
C PRO A 7 -15.42 8.03 0.66
N ASN A 8 -16.53 8.47 1.22
CA ASN A 8 -16.84 9.89 1.46
C ASN A 8 -16.93 10.73 0.18
N GLY A 9 -17.22 10.09 -0.96
CA GLY A 9 -17.37 10.78 -2.24
C GLY A 9 -16.07 11.28 -2.84
N LYS A 10 -14.91 10.74 -2.45
CA LYS A 10 -13.61 11.16 -2.97
C LYS A 10 -13.34 10.55 -4.34
N ALA A 11 -12.76 11.35 -5.24
CA ALA A 11 -12.49 10.90 -6.61
C ALA A 11 -11.22 10.04 -6.72
N LYS A 12 -10.29 10.19 -5.78
CA LYS A 12 -8.94 9.65 -5.84
C LYS A 12 -8.53 9.04 -4.52
N ALA A 13 -7.65 8.01 -4.56
CA ALA A 13 -6.98 7.47 -3.39
C ALA A 13 -5.47 7.65 -3.47
N PHE A 14 -4.85 7.92 -2.33
CA PHE A 14 -3.41 8.02 -2.18
C PHE A 14 -2.91 7.06 -1.11
N ASN A 15 -1.78 6.44 -1.38
CA ASN A 15 -1.12 5.51 -0.47
C ASN A 15 0.40 5.56 -0.64
N VAL A 16 1.12 5.16 0.39
CA VAL A 16 2.55 4.85 0.32
C VAL A 16 2.80 3.43 0.79
N SER A 17 3.78 2.72 0.20
CA SER A 17 4.15 1.35 0.57
C SER A 17 5.66 1.24 0.72
N TYR A 18 6.15 1.16 1.98
CA TYR A 18 7.58 1.22 2.30
C TYR A 18 8.06 -0.05 3.00
N ASP A 19 9.30 -0.44 2.66
CA ASP A 19 9.88 -1.72 3.03
C ASP A 19 10.85 -1.60 4.22
N ASP A 20 11.15 -2.78 4.79
CA ASP A 20 12.28 -3.03 5.67
C ASP A 20 12.09 -2.69 7.16
N GLY A 21 11.23 -1.77 7.54
CA GLY A 21 11.03 -1.42 8.95
C GLY A 21 12.28 -0.83 9.60
N VAL A 22 12.80 0.27 9.04
CA VAL A 22 14.07 0.90 9.43
C VAL A 22 13.88 2.16 10.28
N LEU A 23 14.96 2.67 10.90
CA LEU A 23 14.91 3.84 11.77
C LEU A 23 14.34 5.09 11.08
N GLN A 24 14.54 5.24 9.78
CA GLN A 24 14.02 6.35 8.99
C GLN A 24 12.49 6.38 8.93
N ASP A 25 11.83 5.25 9.16
CA ASP A 25 10.36 5.18 9.27
C ASP A 25 9.83 6.09 10.40
N GLU A 26 10.61 6.30 11.48
CA GLU A 26 10.20 7.19 12.58
C GLU A 26 9.95 8.62 12.07
N ARG A 27 10.84 9.16 11.22
CA ARG A 27 10.67 10.48 10.62
C ARG A 27 9.57 10.49 9.57
N PHE A 28 9.51 9.46 8.74
CA PHE A 28 8.54 9.38 7.65
C PHE A 28 7.10 9.26 8.17
N ILE A 29 6.86 8.40 9.16
CA ILE A 29 5.54 8.25 9.80
C ILE A 29 5.12 9.55 10.50
N LYS A 30 6.06 10.26 11.12
CA LYS A 30 5.75 11.58 11.69
C LYS A 30 5.27 12.56 10.61
N LEU A 31 5.87 12.54 9.41
CA LEU A 31 5.39 13.36 8.27
C LEU A 31 4.01 12.89 7.82
N LEU A 32 3.78 11.59 7.61
CA LEU A 32 2.47 11.06 7.23
C LEU A 32 1.39 11.49 8.24
N ASN A 33 1.65 11.35 9.53
CA ASN A 33 0.72 11.74 10.59
C ASN A 33 0.47 13.27 10.60
N THR A 34 1.51 14.08 10.36
CA THR A 34 1.37 15.54 10.29
C THR A 34 0.43 15.97 9.16
N TYR A 35 0.47 15.27 8.05
CA TYR A 35 -0.37 15.53 6.87
C TYR A 35 -1.64 14.67 6.81
N ASN A 36 -1.99 13.94 7.88
CA ASN A 36 -3.13 13.01 7.94
C ASN A 36 -3.14 11.99 6.80
N LEU A 37 -1.97 11.51 6.39
CA LEU A 37 -1.80 10.48 5.36
C LEU A 37 -1.63 9.11 5.99
N LYS A 38 -1.98 8.07 5.23
CA LYS A 38 -1.80 6.67 5.62
C LYS A 38 -0.72 6.00 4.78
N GLY A 39 -0.09 4.97 5.35
CA GLY A 39 0.90 4.16 4.65
C GLY A 39 0.75 2.68 4.98
N THR A 40 1.38 1.87 4.15
CA THR A 40 1.59 0.43 4.34
C THR A 40 3.08 0.20 4.55
N PHE A 41 3.43 -0.52 5.60
CA PHE A 41 4.83 -0.80 5.95
C PHE A 41 5.06 -2.31 5.94
N ASN A 42 6.00 -2.74 5.11
CA ASN A 42 6.29 -4.15 4.85
C ASN A 42 7.49 -4.56 5.70
N LEU A 43 7.26 -5.40 6.70
CA LEU A 43 8.21 -5.66 7.78
C LEU A 43 8.79 -7.07 7.72
N ASN A 44 10.01 -7.22 8.24
CA ASN A 44 10.71 -8.50 8.40
C ASN A 44 10.81 -8.85 9.89
N SER A 45 9.93 -9.69 10.40
CA SER A 45 9.86 -9.96 11.84
C SER A 45 11.08 -10.66 12.42
N GLY A 46 11.79 -11.44 11.63
CA GLY A 46 13.02 -12.13 12.05
C GLY A 46 14.25 -11.24 12.15
N LEU A 47 14.18 -10.01 11.62
CA LEU A 47 15.30 -9.05 11.67
C LEU A 47 15.15 -7.99 12.76
N MET A 48 14.01 -7.91 13.41
CA MET A 48 13.71 -6.92 14.46
C MET A 48 14.44 -7.20 15.78
N GLU A 49 14.66 -8.46 16.15
CA GLU A 49 15.17 -8.83 17.47
C GLU A 49 16.61 -8.42 17.72
N ASN A 50 17.42 -8.43 16.68
CA ASN A 50 18.85 -8.17 16.76
C ASN A 50 19.21 -6.75 16.33
N GLU A 51 18.22 -5.89 16.15
CA GLU A 51 18.44 -4.55 15.57
C GLU A 51 19.37 -4.64 14.35
N PHE A 52 19.06 -5.55 13.43
CA PHE A 52 19.88 -5.85 12.27
C PHE A 52 20.22 -4.57 11.50
N GLU A 53 21.52 -4.37 11.21
CA GLU A 53 22.01 -3.19 10.51
C GLU A 53 22.91 -3.59 9.34
N TRP A 54 22.97 -2.73 8.33
CA TRP A 54 23.92 -2.84 7.23
C TRP A 54 24.43 -1.46 6.81
N LYS A 55 25.57 -1.45 6.15
CA LYS A 55 26.12 -0.23 5.59
C LYS A 55 25.75 -0.11 4.12
N HIS A 56 25.02 0.95 3.78
CA HIS A 56 24.71 1.29 2.40
C HIS A 56 25.99 1.74 1.66
N GLU A 57 26.00 1.66 0.32
CA GLU A 57 27.16 1.97 -0.51
C GLU A 57 27.71 3.37 -0.29
N ASN A 58 26.85 4.37 -0.05
CA ASN A 58 27.25 5.74 0.27
C ASN A 58 27.76 5.94 1.71
N GLY A 59 27.83 4.89 2.52
CA GLY A 59 28.32 4.90 3.88
C GLY A 59 27.25 5.11 4.97
N CYS A 60 26.01 5.38 4.62
CA CYS A 60 24.92 5.45 5.57
C CYS A 60 24.70 4.08 6.25
N ILE A 61 24.50 4.09 7.57
CA ILE A 61 24.16 2.89 8.31
C ILE A 61 22.63 2.81 8.37
N VAL A 62 22.07 1.74 7.80
CA VAL A 62 20.64 1.43 7.84
C VAL A 62 20.39 0.40 8.94
N LYS A 63 19.49 0.71 9.85
CA LYS A 63 19.22 -0.12 11.02
C LYS A 63 17.74 -0.46 11.09
N ARG A 64 17.43 -1.75 11.29
CA ARG A 64 16.07 -2.22 11.53
C ARG A 64 15.56 -1.76 12.90
N LEU A 65 14.28 -1.48 12.98
CA LEU A 65 13.61 -1.14 14.24
C LEU A 65 13.46 -2.38 15.13
N SER A 66 13.61 -2.22 16.44
CA SER A 66 13.31 -3.28 17.41
C SER A 66 11.80 -3.49 17.57
N LYS A 67 11.39 -4.66 18.12
CA LYS A 67 9.99 -5.00 18.37
C LYS A 67 9.27 -3.98 19.26
N GLU A 68 9.96 -3.43 20.25
CA GLU A 68 9.40 -2.46 21.18
C GLU A 68 9.04 -1.15 20.47
N LYS A 69 9.80 -0.77 19.44
CA LYS A 69 9.59 0.45 18.68
C LYS A 69 8.50 0.31 17.61
N VAL A 70 8.43 -0.84 16.93
CA VAL A 70 7.51 -1.01 15.78
C VAL A 70 6.04 -0.97 16.20
N LEU A 71 5.68 -1.53 17.35
CA LEU A 71 4.28 -1.62 17.77
C LEU A 71 3.60 -0.25 17.94
N PRO A 72 4.15 0.72 18.68
CA PRO A 72 3.55 2.04 18.78
C PRO A 72 3.72 2.88 17.49
N LEU A 73 4.81 2.67 16.75
CA LEU A 73 5.15 3.50 15.59
C LEU A 73 4.14 3.32 14.45
N TYR A 74 3.80 2.07 14.10
CA TYR A 74 2.90 1.79 12.96
C TYR A 74 1.41 1.81 13.32
N ASN A 75 1.05 2.35 14.49
CA ASN A 75 -0.36 2.52 14.84
C ASN A 75 -1.05 3.50 13.89
N GLY A 76 -2.22 3.11 13.36
CA GLY A 76 -2.93 3.90 12.34
C GLY A 76 -2.50 3.65 10.89
N HIS A 77 -1.43 2.87 10.70
CA HIS A 77 -0.94 2.42 9.39
C HIS A 77 -1.15 0.91 9.20
N GLU A 78 -1.08 0.46 7.96
CA GLU A 78 -1.05 -0.97 7.66
C GLU A 78 0.35 -1.53 7.88
N VAL A 79 0.40 -2.74 8.42
CA VAL A 79 1.60 -3.58 8.42
C VAL A 79 1.35 -4.76 7.52
N ALA A 80 2.28 -5.01 6.61
CA ALA A 80 2.32 -6.16 5.72
C ALA A 80 3.62 -6.95 5.91
N SER A 81 3.65 -8.17 5.42
CA SER A 81 4.82 -9.05 5.50
C SER A 81 5.83 -8.74 4.39
N HIS A 82 7.12 -8.88 4.71
CA HIS A 82 8.22 -8.75 3.76
C HIS A 82 9.21 -9.91 3.87
N THR A 83 8.73 -11.11 4.19
CA THR A 83 9.49 -12.30 4.58
C THR A 83 10.13 -12.21 5.97
N LEU A 84 10.44 -13.36 6.54
CA LEU A 84 11.02 -13.47 7.88
C LEU A 84 12.41 -12.84 7.98
N THR A 85 13.29 -13.16 7.00
CA THR A 85 14.72 -12.83 7.03
C THR A 85 15.23 -12.13 5.77
N HIS A 86 14.33 -11.62 4.93
CA HIS A 86 14.65 -10.90 3.69
C HIS A 86 15.58 -11.68 2.74
N PRO A 87 15.30 -12.97 2.41
CA PRO A 87 16.16 -13.73 1.53
C PRO A 87 15.92 -13.39 0.05
N PHE A 88 16.93 -13.61 -0.79
CA PHE A 88 16.76 -13.60 -2.24
C PHE A 88 16.05 -14.91 -2.67
N MET A 89 14.78 -14.83 -3.05
CA MET A 89 13.91 -16.02 -3.20
C MET A 89 14.08 -16.79 -4.52
N ASN A 90 14.86 -16.28 -5.48
CA ASN A 90 14.97 -16.85 -6.84
C ASN A 90 15.45 -18.31 -6.90
N ASN A 91 16.25 -18.74 -5.92
CA ASN A 91 16.84 -20.09 -5.87
C ASN A 91 16.38 -20.89 -4.65
N LEU A 92 15.33 -20.44 -3.97
CA LEU A 92 14.81 -21.15 -2.81
C LEU A 92 13.78 -22.21 -3.21
N ALA A 93 13.80 -23.33 -2.50
CA ALA A 93 12.77 -24.34 -2.61
C ALA A 93 11.42 -23.81 -2.07
N GLU A 94 10.29 -24.31 -2.59
CA GLU A 94 8.94 -23.97 -2.16
C GLU A 94 8.78 -23.96 -0.63
N SER A 95 9.27 -25.01 0.03
CA SER A 95 9.17 -25.14 1.49
C SER A 95 9.88 -24.03 2.23
N ARG A 96 11.00 -23.53 1.72
CA ARG A 96 11.74 -22.41 2.32
C ARG A 96 11.01 -21.09 2.09
N ILE A 97 10.50 -20.85 0.88
CA ILE A 97 9.69 -19.67 0.57
C ILE A 97 8.46 -19.61 1.48
N LEU A 98 7.74 -20.73 1.61
CA LEU A 98 6.57 -20.83 2.48
C LEU A 98 6.92 -20.57 3.96
N HIS A 99 8.03 -21.13 4.43
CA HIS A 99 8.50 -20.88 5.80
C HIS A 99 8.76 -19.39 6.05
N GLU A 100 9.47 -18.72 5.13
CA GLU A 100 9.73 -17.27 5.21
C GLU A 100 8.44 -16.45 5.30
N MET A 101 7.44 -16.79 4.50
CA MET A 101 6.16 -16.10 4.44
C MET A 101 5.28 -16.39 5.66
N GLN A 102 5.12 -17.67 6.02
CA GLN A 102 4.19 -18.09 7.06
C GLN A 102 4.67 -17.72 8.46
N GLU A 103 5.97 -17.90 8.75
CA GLU A 103 6.52 -17.53 10.06
C GLU A 103 6.55 -16.01 10.24
N ASP A 104 6.89 -15.25 9.19
CA ASP A 104 6.81 -13.79 9.25
C ASP A 104 5.39 -13.31 9.54
N LYS A 105 4.42 -13.77 8.73
CA LYS A 105 2.99 -13.45 8.93
C LYS A 105 2.55 -13.74 10.36
N LYS A 106 2.80 -14.95 10.86
CA LYS A 106 2.43 -15.38 12.21
C LYS A 106 3.08 -14.51 13.30
N ASN A 107 4.35 -14.17 13.14
CA ASN A 107 5.05 -13.32 14.09
C ASN A 107 4.48 -11.91 14.12
N LEU A 108 4.22 -11.32 12.95
CA LEU A 108 3.60 -10.00 12.82
C LEU A 108 2.17 -9.99 13.36
N GLU A 109 1.36 -11.02 13.06
CA GLU A 109 0.00 -11.17 13.60
C GLU A 109 0.00 -11.24 15.13
N LYS A 110 0.94 -12.00 15.71
CA LYS A 110 1.13 -12.08 17.15
C LYS A 110 1.56 -10.74 17.75
N LEU A 111 2.48 -10.04 17.09
CA LEU A 111 3.02 -8.76 17.57
C LEU A 111 1.96 -7.64 17.54
N PHE A 112 1.23 -7.53 16.44
CA PHE A 112 0.25 -6.45 16.21
C PHE A 112 -1.17 -6.79 16.66
N GLY A 113 -1.48 -8.05 17.02
CA GLY A 113 -2.80 -8.48 17.45
C GLY A 113 -3.89 -8.39 16.37
N ARG A 114 -3.50 -8.39 15.10
CA ARG A 114 -4.40 -8.30 13.94
C ARG A 114 -3.91 -9.15 12.78
N GLN A 115 -4.81 -9.47 11.84
CA GLN A 115 -4.45 -10.21 10.63
C GLN A 115 -3.49 -9.41 9.75
N ILE A 116 -2.50 -10.08 9.20
CA ILE A 116 -1.57 -9.57 8.19
C ILE A 116 -2.04 -10.08 6.82
N LYS A 117 -2.57 -9.19 6.01
CA LYS A 117 -3.22 -9.52 4.74
C LYS A 117 -2.31 -9.32 3.53
N GLY A 118 -1.37 -8.39 3.62
CA GLY A 118 -0.48 -8.00 2.55
C GLY A 118 0.89 -8.64 2.62
N PHE A 119 1.50 -8.77 1.44
CA PHE A 119 2.88 -9.19 1.26
C PHE A 119 3.57 -8.30 0.24
N ALA A 120 4.79 -7.85 0.53
CA ALA A 120 5.68 -7.23 -0.46
C ALA A 120 6.86 -8.15 -0.75
N VAL A 121 7.20 -8.28 -2.01
CA VAL A 121 8.30 -9.15 -2.47
C VAL A 121 9.64 -8.47 -2.19
N PRO A 122 10.58 -9.13 -1.48
CA PRO A 122 11.96 -8.65 -1.36
C PRO A 122 12.69 -8.63 -2.69
N PHE A 123 13.52 -7.63 -2.89
CA PHE A 123 14.31 -7.42 -4.11
C PHE A 123 13.42 -7.25 -5.37
N ASP A 124 13.95 -7.62 -6.53
CA ASP A 124 13.37 -7.41 -7.87
C ASP A 124 12.89 -8.70 -8.55
N TYR A 125 12.75 -9.79 -7.79
CA TYR A 125 12.40 -11.10 -8.36
C TYR A 125 11.01 -11.58 -7.94
N TYR A 126 10.13 -11.77 -8.93
CA TYR A 126 8.82 -12.39 -8.76
C TYR A 126 8.60 -13.52 -9.76
N SER A 127 7.97 -14.62 -9.35
CA SER A 127 7.74 -15.80 -10.18
C SER A 127 6.40 -16.47 -9.85
N GLU A 128 5.97 -17.39 -10.72
CA GLU A 128 4.78 -18.21 -10.49
C GLU A 128 4.88 -19.03 -9.19
N LEU A 129 6.08 -19.50 -8.82
CA LEU A 129 6.30 -20.20 -7.57
C LEU A 129 6.07 -19.28 -6.36
N ILE A 130 6.55 -18.04 -6.42
CA ILE A 130 6.31 -17.04 -5.35
C ILE A 130 4.82 -16.73 -5.28
N GLU A 131 4.14 -16.50 -6.41
CA GLU A 131 2.69 -16.27 -6.45
C GLU A 131 1.91 -17.45 -5.85
N PHE A 132 2.27 -18.68 -6.18
CA PHE A 132 1.67 -19.87 -5.59
C PHE A 132 1.87 -19.91 -4.06
N CYS A 133 3.10 -19.64 -3.58
CA CYS A 133 3.41 -19.60 -2.15
C CYS A 133 2.63 -18.52 -1.41
N THR A 134 2.46 -17.32 -1.99
CA THR A 134 1.68 -16.24 -1.36
C THR A 134 0.21 -16.61 -1.19
N LYS A 135 -0.39 -17.25 -2.22
CA LYS A 135 -1.76 -17.78 -2.13
C LYS A 135 -1.88 -18.88 -1.06
N LYS A 136 -0.91 -19.79 -1.00
CA LYS A 136 -0.86 -20.86 0.01
C LYS A 136 -0.64 -20.33 1.43
N ALA A 137 0.07 -19.22 1.59
CA ALA A 137 0.23 -18.49 2.85
C ALA A 137 -0.99 -17.58 3.18
N SER A 138 -2.02 -17.57 2.32
CA SER A 138 -3.26 -16.81 2.51
C SER A 138 -3.03 -15.31 2.63
N PHE A 139 -2.17 -14.74 1.80
CA PHE A 139 -2.11 -13.30 1.60
C PHE A 139 -3.22 -12.86 0.64
N GLU A 140 -3.83 -11.71 0.90
CA GLU A 140 -4.91 -11.16 0.07
C GLU A 140 -4.38 -10.33 -1.10
N TYR A 141 -3.17 -9.80 -0.97
CA TYR A 141 -2.46 -9.11 -2.05
C TYR A 141 -0.95 -9.27 -1.93
N VAL A 142 -0.28 -9.04 -3.05
CA VAL A 142 1.18 -9.11 -3.17
C VAL A 142 1.68 -7.91 -3.96
N ARG A 143 2.42 -7.00 -3.32
CA ARG A 143 3.13 -5.95 -4.03
C ARG A 143 4.40 -6.53 -4.65
N ILE A 144 4.46 -6.44 -5.97
CA ILE A 144 5.62 -6.87 -6.76
C ILE A 144 6.54 -5.68 -7.06
N PRO A 145 7.82 -5.93 -7.42
CA PRO A 145 8.80 -4.87 -7.68
C PRO A 145 8.66 -4.29 -9.11
N GLU A 146 7.47 -3.84 -9.44
CA GLU A 146 7.15 -3.23 -10.73
C GLU A 146 6.29 -1.98 -10.54
N GLU A 147 6.28 -1.10 -11.54
CA GLU A 147 5.51 0.13 -11.59
C GLU A 147 4.44 0.09 -12.68
N THR A 148 3.35 0.81 -12.46
CA THR A 148 2.32 0.98 -13.49
C THR A 148 2.51 2.25 -14.30
N LEU A 149 3.06 3.29 -13.71
CA LEU A 149 3.10 4.67 -14.20
C LEU A 149 1.69 5.17 -14.67
N SER A 150 0.64 4.60 -14.08
CA SER A 150 -0.77 4.84 -14.40
C SER A 150 -1.58 4.94 -13.12
N PHE A 151 -2.65 5.73 -13.14
CA PHE A 151 -3.55 5.91 -12.00
C PHE A 151 -4.76 4.96 -12.02
N THR A 152 -4.90 4.17 -13.09
CA THR A 152 -5.99 3.20 -13.20
C THR A 152 -5.83 2.08 -12.18
N PRO A 153 -6.83 1.78 -11.33
CA PRO A 153 -6.76 0.68 -10.37
C PRO A 153 -6.54 -0.66 -11.05
N GLN A 154 -5.75 -1.50 -10.40
CA GLN A 154 -5.43 -2.84 -10.87
C GLN A 154 -6.47 -3.84 -10.35
N THR A 155 -6.67 -4.95 -11.08
CA THR A 155 -7.58 -6.04 -10.73
C THR A 155 -6.86 -7.32 -10.32
N ASN A 156 -5.55 -7.43 -10.58
CA ASN A 156 -4.75 -8.57 -10.14
C ASN A 156 -4.04 -8.23 -8.82
N TYR A 157 -4.69 -8.54 -7.72
CA TYR A 157 -4.19 -8.24 -6.37
C TYR A 157 -2.95 -9.06 -5.98
N HIS A 158 -2.69 -10.21 -6.60
CA HIS A 158 -1.46 -10.97 -6.39
C HIS A 158 -0.28 -10.52 -7.28
N ARG A 159 -0.51 -9.50 -8.13
CA ARG A 159 0.51 -8.80 -8.90
C ARG A 159 0.32 -7.29 -8.81
N TRP A 160 0.12 -6.81 -7.59
CA TRP A 160 -0.08 -5.40 -7.31
C TRP A 160 1.21 -4.62 -7.53
N LYS A 161 1.18 -3.61 -8.36
CA LYS A 161 2.30 -2.74 -8.68
C LYS A 161 2.10 -1.39 -8.01
N ALA A 162 3.18 -0.78 -7.54
CA ALA A 162 3.13 0.64 -7.19
C ALA A 162 2.85 1.49 -8.42
N THR A 163 2.32 2.69 -8.25
CA THR A 163 2.28 3.64 -9.37
C THR A 163 3.69 4.03 -9.76
N VAL A 164 4.53 4.32 -8.76
CA VAL A 164 5.91 4.76 -8.96
C VAL A 164 6.77 4.45 -7.74
N PHE A 165 8.05 4.10 -7.94
CA PHE A 165 9.03 4.11 -6.86
C PHE A 165 9.56 5.53 -6.66
N HIS A 166 9.83 5.91 -5.41
CA HIS A 166 10.20 7.30 -5.11
C HIS A 166 11.52 7.76 -5.74
N LEU A 167 12.39 6.82 -6.15
CA LEU A 167 13.64 7.12 -6.87
C LEU A 167 13.44 7.34 -8.37
N ASP A 168 12.27 6.98 -8.91
CA ASP A 168 12.00 7.21 -10.34
C ASP A 168 11.92 8.70 -10.66
N ALA A 169 12.51 9.08 -11.79
CA ALA A 169 12.52 10.47 -12.26
C ALA A 169 11.11 11.01 -12.59
N ALA A 170 10.14 10.12 -12.85
CA ALA A 170 8.76 10.48 -13.14
C ALA A 170 7.96 10.91 -11.90
N LEU A 171 8.46 10.68 -10.67
CA LEU A 171 7.71 10.89 -9.43
C LEU A 171 7.04 12.27 -9.34
N GLU A 172 7.79 13.34 -9.59
CA GLU A 172 7.26 14.71 -9.48
C GLU A 172 6.19 14.98 -10.54
N LYS A 173 6.46 14.56 -11.78
CA LYS A 173 5.48 14.70 -12.86
C LYS A 173 4.22 13.90 -12.60
N LEU A 174 4.33 12.66 -12.17
CA LEU A 174 3.18 11.82 -11.81
C LEU A 174 2.40 12.40 -10.63
N THR A 175 3.06 13.06 -9.68
CA THR A 175 2.37 13.76 -8.58
C THR A 175 1.48 14.88 -9.12
N GLU A 176 1.99 15.73 -10.01
CA GLU A 176 1.20 16.80 -10.61
C GLU A 176 0.08 16.26 -11.51
N ASP A 177 0.39 15.26 -12.35
CA ASP A 177 -0.60 14.61 -13.22
C ASP A 177 -1.72 13.96 -12.40
N PHE A 178 -1.40 13.31 -11.26
CA PHE A 178 -2.39 12.72 -10.36
C PHE A 178 -3.32 13.77 -9.73
N ILE A 179 -2.79 14.92 -9.34
CA ILE A 179 -3.60 16.02 -8.80
C ILE A 179 -4.58 16.51 -9.87
N GLN A 180 -4.18 16.54 -11.13
CA GLN A 180 -4.98 17.07 -12.24
C GLN A 180 -5.90 16.04 -12.93
N THR A 181 -5.63 14.73 -12.80
CA THR A 181 -6.41 13.71 -13.50
C THR A 181 -7.89 13.72 -13.09
N ASN A 182 -8.75 13.34 -14.04
CA ASN A 182 -10.18 13.10 -13.83
C ASN A 182 -10.55 11.63 -14.06
N GLU A 183 -9.55 10.72 -14.03
CA GLU A 183 -9.80 9.29 -14.13
C GLU A 183 -10.69 8.80 -12.97
N GLU A 184 -11.57 7.86 -13.27
CA GLU A 184 -12.44 7.24 -12.28
C GLU A 184 -11.63 6.36 -11.33
N LEU A 185 -11.87 6.51 -10.03
CA LEU A 185 -11.14 5.79 -8.98
C LEU A 185 -9.61 5.90 -9.11
N ALA A 186 -9.10 7.06 -9.54
CA ALA A 186 -7.67 7.23 -9.70
C ALA A 186 -6.90 6.88 -8.43
N LEU A 187 -5.82 6.10 -8.57
CA LEU A 187 -4.96 5.64 -7.49
C LEU A 187 -3.52 6.07 -7.70
N PHE A 188 -2.92 6.68 -6.69
CA PHE A 188 -1.50 6.97 -6.67
C PHE A 188 -0.83 6.30 -5.47
N GLN A 189 0.03 5.33 -5.74
CA GLN A 189 0.83 4.65 -4.73
C GLN A 189 2.32 4.89 -4.99
N ILE A 190 3.02 5.45 -4.00
CA ILE A 190 4.47 5.61 -4.01
C ILE A 190 5.09 4.47 -3.19
N ALA A 191 6.12 3.80 -3.70
CA ALA A 191 6.82 2.75 -3.00
C ALA A 191 8.33 2.99 -2.88
N GLY A 192 9.02 2.24 -2.00
CA GLY A 192 10.46 2.26 -1.83
C GLY A 192 10.91 1.97 -0.39
N HIS A 193 12.05 2.54 -0.02
CA HIS A 193 12.63 2.40 1.32
C HIS A 193 12.87 3.79 1.93
N THR A 194 12.54 3.97 3.20
CA THR A 194 12.69 5.30 3.82
C THR A 194 14.14 5.70 4.05
N TYR A 195 15.08 4.74 4.09
CA TYR A 195 16.51 5.05 4.17
C TYR A 195 17.06 5.74 2.90
N ASP A 196 16.40 5.57 1.75
CA ASP A 196 16.77 6.27 0.52
C ASP A 196 16.62 7.79 0.68
N PHE A 197 15.75 8.25 1.57
CA PHE A 197 15.62 9.68 1.86
C PHE A 197 16.86 10.29 2.50
N ASP A 198 17.62 9.50 3.29
CA ASP A 198 18.91 9.91 3.83
C ASP A 198 20.02 9.76 2.78
N THR A 199 20.01 8.64 2.03
CA THR A 199 21.10 8.33 1.09
C THR A 199 21.10 9.22 -0.15
N GLU A 200 19.91 9.63 -0.61
CA GLU A 200 19.68 10.45 -1.80
C GLU A 200 19.29 11.91 -1.47
N ASN A 201 19.32 12.28 -0.18
CA ASN A 201 18.94 13.62 0.30
C ASN A 201 17.53 14.05 -0.17
N MET A 202 16.53 13.17 0.00
CA MET A 202 15.19 13.35 -0.56
C MET A 202 14.12 13.84 0.42
N TRP A 203 14.46 14.11 1.69
CA TRP A 203 13.45 14.47 2.71
C TRP A 203 12.60 15.67 2.32
N ASP A 204 13.21 16.75 1.82
CA ASP A 204 12.48 17.96 1.43
C ASP A 204 11.57 17.72 0.21
N LYS A 205 12.05 16.87 -0.71
CA LYS A 205 11.28 16.49 -1.90
C LYS A 205 10.05 15.69 -1.50
N ILE A 206 10.22 14.64 -0.70
CA ILE A 206 9.10 13.79 -0.28
C ILE A 206 8.10 14.57 0.59
N GLU A 207 8.56 15.40 1.51
CA GLU A 207 7.68 16.25 2.33
C GLU A 207 6.86 17.21 1.46
N THR A 208 7.48 17.80 0.43
CA THR A 208 6.79 18.67 -0.54
C THR A 208 5.66 17.92 -1.27
N ILE A 209 5.93 16.68 -1.71
CA ILE A 209 4.94 15.82 -2.36
C ILE A 209 3.79 15.50 -1.40
N LEU A 210 4.09 15.03 -0.19
CA LEU A 210 3.08 14.69 0.81
C LEU A 210 2.18 15.89 1.14
N LYS A 211 2.77 17.08 1.29
CA LYS A 211 2.05 18.32 1.53
C LYS A 211 1.14 18.69 0.37
N LYS A 212 1.59 18.58 -0.89
CA LYS A 212 0.77 18.83 -2.08
C LYS A 212 -0.43 17.88 -2.12
N ILE A 213 -0.22 16.59 -1.90
CA ILE A 213 -1.27 15.56 -1.91
C ILE A 213 -2.29 15.83 -0.79
N SER A 214 -1.82 16.09 0.44
CA SER A 214 -2.69 16.28 1.60
C SER A 214 -3.54 17.57 1.52
N SER A 215 -3.14 18.53 0.69
CA SER A 215 -3.90 19.76 0.47
C SER A 215 -5.09 19.61 -0.50
N GLN A 216 -5.27 18.41 -1.09
CA GLN A 216 -6.33 18.14 -2.05
C GLN A 216 -7.55 17.49 -1.38
N ASP A 217 -8.66 18.20 -1.32
CA ASP A 217 -9.89 17.70 -0.67
C ASP A 217 -10.51 16.46 -1.35
N ASN A 218 -10.21 16.24 -2.63
CA ASN A 218 -10.76 15.12 -3.42
C ASN A 218 -9.88 13.85 -3.39
N ILE A 219 -8.80 13.84 -2.62
CA ILE A 219 -7.91 12.69 -2.43
C ILE A 219 -8.17 12.06 -1.05
N LEU A 220 -8.40 10.75 -1.00
CA LEU A 220 -8.56 9.98 0.22
C LEU A 220 -7.27 9.23 0.55
N PRO A 221 -6.63 9.49 1.70
CA PRO A 221 -5.55 8.68 2.20
C PRO A 221 -6.06 7.30 2.66
N MET A 222 -5.53 6.23 2.09
CA MET A 222 -5.92 4.85 2.41
C MET A 222 -4.68 3.97 2.52
N THR A 223 -4.75 2.87 3.27
CA THR A 223 -3.73 1.83 3.22
C THR A 223 -3.94 0.93 1.99
N THR A 224 -2.96 0.11 1.63
CA THR A 224 -3.10 -0.78 0.47
C THR A 224 -4.27 -1.73 0.64
N ILE A 225 -4.44 -2.32 1.82
CA ILE A 225 -5.56 -3.25 2.05
C ILE A 225 -6.92 -2.53 2.04
N GLU A 226 -7.02 -1.32 2.59
CA GLU A 226 -8.25 -0.53 2.52
C GLU A 226 -8.67 -0.25 1.06
N ILE A 227 -7.70 0.07 0.20
CA ILE A 227 -7.94 0.28 -1.24
C ILE A 227 -8.44 -1.02 -1.88
N ILE A 228 -7.74 -2.12 -1.67
CA ILE A 228 -8.05 -3.42 -2.26
C ILE A 228 -9.41 -3.93 -1.80
N ASP A 229 -9.69 -3.86 -0.50
CA ASP A 229 -10.99 -4.26 0.06
C ASP A 229 -12.14 -3.42 -0.54
N TYR A 230 -11.90 -2.11 -0.76
CA TYR A 230 -12.89 -1.24 -1.39
C TYR A 230 -13.08 -1.55 -2.89
N LEU A 231 -12.00 -1.78 -3.63
CA LEU A 231 -12.08 -2.15 -5.05
C LEU A 231 -12.82 -3.48 -5.24
N LYS A 232 -12.52 -4.51 -4.42
CA LYS A 232 -13.24 -5.78 -4.40
C LYS A 232 -14.74 -5.61 -4.09
N ALA A 233 -15.07 -4.68 -3.19
CA ALA A 233 -16.47 -4.36 -2.90
C ALA A 233 -17.14 -3.65 -4.09
N MET A 234 -16.45 -2.72 -4.73
CA MET A 234 -16.93 -2.01 -5.92
C MET A 234 -17.16 -2.92 -7.13
N GLU A 235 -16.35 -3.99 -7.28
CA GLU A 235 -16.55 -5.02 -8.31
C GLU A 235 -17.87 -5.79 -8.16
N GLN A 236 -18.44 -5.83 -6.95
CA GLN A 236 -19.72 -6.50 -6.68
C GLN A 236 -20.94 -5.62 -6.96
N ALA A 237 -20.73 -4.33 -7.30
CA ALA A 237 -21.83 -3.45 -7.64
C ALA A 237 -22.37 -3.75 -9.04
N GLU A 238 -23.69 -3.85 -9.13
CA GLU A 238 -24.40 -3.90 -10.42
C GLU A 238 -24.88 -2.49 -10.76
N ILE A 239 -24.45 -1.97 -11.90
CA ILE A 239 -24.76 -0.62 -12.35
C ILE A 239 -25.51 -0.69 -13.67
N THR A 240 -26.71 -0.10 -13.72
CA THR A 240 -27.54 0.08 -14.90
C THR A 240 -27.89 1.55 -15.07
N GLU A 241 -28.60 1.90 -16.14
CA GLU A 241 -29.07 3.28 -16.37
C GLU A 241 -30.04 3.79 -15.29
N ARG A 242 -30.69 2.88 -14.54
CA ARG A 242 -31.74 3.22 -13.58
C ARG A 242 -31.48 2.80 -12.14
N HIS A 243 -30.50 1.93 -11.94
CA HIS A 243 -30.25 1.32 -10.65
C HIS A 243 -28.78 1.15 -10.39
N ILE A 244 -28.38 1.35 -9.15
CA ILE A 244 -27.10 0.92 -8.59
C ILE A 244 -27.43 -0.04 -7.44
N ILE A 245 -27.02 -1.30 -7.56
CA ILE A 245 -27.23 -2.32 -6.53
C ILE A 245 -25.89 -2.65 -5.89
N ASN A 246 -25.78 -2.45 -4.60
CA ASN A 246 -24.60 -2.79 -3.83
C ASN A 246 -24.71 -4.20 -3.26
N ASN A 247 -24.06 -5.18 -3.88
CA ASN A 247 -24.03 -6.57 -3.42
C ASN A 247 -22.92 -6.86 -2.39
N SER A 248 -22.13 -5.85 -2.03
CA SER A 248 -20.99 -5.98 -1.10
C SER A 248 -21.39 -5.79 0.37
N GLU A 249 -20.42 -5.94 1.27
CA GLU A 249 -20.55 -5.68 2.71
C GLU A 249 -20.04 -4.28 3.11
N GLN A 250 -19.64 -3.44 2.14
CA GLN A 250 -19.16 -2.08 2.37
C GLN A 250 -20.11 -1.07 1.75
N THR A 251 -20.18 0.15 2.31
CA THR A 251 -20.85 1.27 1.67
C THR A 251 -20.08 1.71 0.44
N LEU A 252 -20.74 1.80 -0.71
CA LEU A 252 -20.16 2.24 -1.98
C LEU A 252 -20.60 3.66 -2.31
N TRP A 253 -19.76 4.39 -3.00
CA TRP A 253 -19.99 5.79 -3.31
C TRP A 253 -19.97 6.04 -4.82
N PHE A 254 -20.94 6.84 -5.27
CA PHE A 254 -21.14 7.16 -6.68
C PHE A 254 -21.46 8.63 -6.87
N LEU A 255 -20.99 9.17 -7.99
CA LEU A 255 -21.46 10.46 -8.51
C LEU A 255 -22.51 10.18 -9.58
N VAL A 256 -23.73 10.67 -9.38
CA VAL A 256 -24.83 10.54 -10.34
C VAL A 256 -25.34 11.95 -10.62
N ASP A 257 -25.24 12.39 -11.88
CA ASP A 257 -25.69 13.71 -12.32
C ASP A 257 -25.24 14.86 -11.39
N ASP A 258 -23.93 14.85 -11.07
CA ASP A 258 -23.22 15.78 -10.20
C ASP A 258 -23.64 15.75 -8.71
N VAL A 259 -24.41 14.75 -8.28
CA VAL A 259 -24.76 14.50 -6.88
C VAL A 259 -24.04 13.27 -6.37
N VAL A 260 -23.39 13.41 -5.20
CA VAL A 260 -22.74 12.28 -4.52
C VAL A 260 -23.79 11.45 -3.78
N HIS A 261 -23.81 10.16 -4.03
CA HIS A 261 -24.66 9.19 -3.37
C HIS A 261 -23.84 8.11 -2.68
N GLU A 262 -24.28 7.70 -1.50
CA GLU A 262 -23.83 6.47 -0.83
C GLU A 262 -24.86 5.36 -1.01
N VAL A 263 -24.39 4.17 -1.30
CA VAL A 263 -25.25 2.96 -1.39
C VAL A 263 -24.77 1.98 -0.33
N ASN A 264 -25.54 1.86 0.73
CA ASN A 264 -25.22 1.00 1.87
C ASN A 264 -25.16 -0.48 1.47
N PRO A 265 -24.49 -1.35 2.27
CA PRO A 265 -24.43 -2.78 2.03
C PRO A 265 -25.80 -3.40 1.76
N LYS A 266 -25.90 -4.22 0.70
CA LYS A 266 -27.12 -4.94 0.31
C LYS A 266 -28.32 -4.01 0.02
N LYS A 267 -28.05 -2.78 -0.40
CA LYS A 267 -29.08 -1.79 -0.77
C LYS A 267 -28.98 -1.41 -2.23
N GLU A 268 -30.06 -0.79 -2.69
CA GLU A 268 -30.23 -0.28 -4.04
C GLU A 268 -30.44 1.24 -4.00
N LEU A 269 -29.93 1.92 -5.00
CA LEU A 269 -30.23 3.30 -5.35
C LEU A 269 -30.96 3.31 -6.69
N ILE A 270 -32.16 3.89 -6.74
CA ILE A 270 -32.90 4.16 -7.98
C ILE A 270 -32.48 5.53 -8.49
N ILE A 271 -32.11 5.64 -9.77
CA ILE A 271 -31.57 6.84 -10.43
C ILE A 271 -32.66 7.48 -11.28
#